data_d86add23e78d8ae5a14147e20e0c0fe5
#
_entry.id   d86add23e78d8ae5a14147e20e0c0fe5
#
_cell.length_a   1.000
_cell.length_b   1.000
_cell.length_c   1.000
_cell.angle_alpha   90.00
_cell.angle_beta   90.00
_cell.angle_gamma   90.00
#
_symmetry.space_group_name_H-M   'P 1'
#
loop_
_entity.id
_entity.type
_entity.pdbx_description
1 polymer ?
#
loop_
_entity_poly.entity_id
_entity_poly.type
_entity_poly.pdbx_seq_one_letter_code
_entity_poly.pdbx_strand_id
1 'polypeptide(L)'
;GVITAEDGSSAPTSLTVGEPLAVTLPDGAELPVYGSLDDSGRAQFDVAGVLPSARPVVRMCVPAENSDAGTLLFTGLAFHGVPSGHEFNSFVLGLYNAAGPGQPLDDDLKARAEAIDTPIDVMILVSLTCTMCPETVLAAQRIASLNPNVRAEAYDVAHFPELKDQYGAMSVPCIVINQPGGEQKVEFGKKSVPQMLTLLGA
;
A
#
# COMPACT_ATOMS: atom_id res chain seq x y z
N GLY A 1 18.88 -7.57 -0.89
CA GLY A 1 18.13 -6.98 -1.98
C GLY A 1 19.05 -6.78 -3.17
N VAL A 2 18.55 -6.98 -4.38
CA VAL A 2 19.31 -6.66 -5.60
C VAL A 2 18.92 -5.23 -5.96
N ILE A 3 19.86 -4.30 -5.88
CA ILE A 3 19.68 -2.95 -6.44
C ILE A 3 20.09 -3.06 -7.91
N THR A 4 19.14 -2.88 -8.82
CA THR A 4 19.42 -2.86 -10.25
C THR A 4 19.72 -1.41 -10.63
N ALA A 5 20.90 -1.16 -11.19
CA ALA A 5 21.23 0.15 -11.76
C ALA A 5 20.49 0.34 -13.09
N GLU A 6 20.31 1.60 -13.54
CA GLU A 6 19.61 1.97 -14.76
C GLU A 6 20.14 1.30 -16.05
N ASP A 7 21.36 0.79 -16.03
CA ASP A 7 21.99 0.09 -17.15
C ASP A 7 21.71 -1.41 -17.20
N GLY A 8 20.86 -1.93 -16.32
CA GLY A 8 20.52 -3.35 -16.23
C GLY A 8 21.67 -4.22 -15.67
N SER A 9 22.76 -3.65 -15.23
CA SER A 9 23.84 -4.38 -14.59
C SER A 9 23.49 -4.69 -13.13
N SER A 10 23.40 -5.97 -12.80
CA SER A 10 23.32 -6.44 -11.42
C SER A 10 24.74 -6.68 -10.90
N ALA A 11 25.41 -5.64 -10.47
CA ALA A 11 26.62 -5.80 -9.69
C ALA A 11 26.27 -5.89 -8.21
N PRO A 12 26.88 -6.79 -7.42
CA PRO A 12 26.82 -6.69 -5.98
C PRO A 12 27.52 -5.38 -5.60
N THR A 13 26.76 -4.36 -5.30
CA THR A 13 27.28 -3.10 -4.83
C THR A 13 27.83 -3.36 -3.44
N SER A 14 29.15 -3.21 -3.29
CA SER A 14 29.76 -3.18 -1.97
C SER A 14 29.28 -1.89 -1.29
N LEU A 15 28.32 -2.01 -0.38
CA LEU A 15 27.93 -0.89 0.48
C LEU A 15 29.09 -0.57 1.40
N THR A 16 29.71 0.57 1.21
CA THR A 16 30.69 1.10 2.17
C THR A 16 29.89 1.64 3.35
N VAL A 17 30.10 1.06 4.53
CA VAL A 17 29.45 1.53 5.77
C VAL A 17 29.85 2.99 5.97
N GLY A 18 28.85 3.88 6.03
CA GLY A 18 29.05 5.30 6.30
C GLY A 18 28.95 6.25 5.09
N GLU A 19 28.88 5.73 3.84
CA GLU A 19 28.61 6.55 2.68
C GLU A 19 27.15 6.35 2.19
N PRO A 20 26.40 7.44 1.96
CA PRO A 20 25.03 7.32 1.48
C PRO A 20 24.99 6.88 0.02
N LEU A 21 24.06 5.98 -0.30
CA LEU A 21 23.64 5.72 -1.66
C LEU A 21 22.64 6.79 -2.08
N ALA A 22 22.92 7.55 -3.12
CA ALA A 22 21.95 8.50 -3.67
C ALA A 22 20.89 7.74 -4.46
N VAL A 23 19.61 7.88 -4.05
CA VAL A 23 18.47 7.38 -4.80
C VAL A 23 17.73 8.60 -5.36
N THR A 24 17.66 8.70 -6.67
CA THR A 24 16.93 9.80 -7.33
C THR A 24 15.44 9.45 -7.36
N LEU A 25 14.62 10.34 -6.82
CA LEU A 25 13.17 10.24 -6.87
C LEU A 25 12.62 10.68 -8.23
N PRO A 26 11.37 10.30 -8.60
CA PRO A 26 10.76 10.70 -9.87
C PRO A 26 10.63 12.22 -10.08
N ASP A 27 10.67 13.01 -9.02
CA ASP A 27 10.67 14.48 -9.05
C ASP A 27 12.08 15.09 -9.18
N GLY A 28 13.12 14.24 -9.30
CA GLY A 28 14.51 14.65 -9.41
C GLY A 28 15.20 14.94 -8.07
N ALA A 29 14.52 14.77 -6.93
CA ALA A 29 15.14 14.91 -5.62
C ALA A 29 16.05 13.72 -5.31
N GLU A 30 17.23 13.96 -4.75
CA GLU A 30 18.13 12.91 -4.29
C GLU A 30 17.87 12.58 -2.82
N LEU A 31 17.64 11.30 -2.55
CA LEU A 31 17.53 10.74 -1.20
C LEU A 31 18.81 9.98 -0.85
N PRO A 32 19.59 10.43 0.12
CA PRO A 32 20.69 9.62 0.65
C PRO A 32 20.13 8.47 1.49
N VAL A 33 20.50 7.24 1.14
CA VAL A 33 20.16 6.02 1.87
C VAL A 33 21.43 5.49 2.54
N TYR A 34 21.40 5.37 3.86
CA TYR A 34 22.52 4.85 4.63
C TYR A 34 22.32 3.34 4.85
N GLY A 35 23.32 2.57 4.48
CA GLY A 35 23.38 1.14 4.76
C GLY A 35 24.22 0.87 6.02
N SER A 36 23.75 -0.01 6.88
CA SER A 36 24.51 -0.57 7.98
C SER A 36 24.39 -2.09 8.00
N LEU A 37 25.30 -2.74 8.70
CA LEU A 37 25.17 -4.17 8.99
C LEU A 37 24.76 -4.29 10.46
N ASP A 38 23.79 -5.18 10.76
CA ASP A 38 23.51 -5.57 12.13
C ASP A 38 24.61 -6.54 12.67
N ASP A 39 24.54 -6.85 13.96
CA ASP A 39 25.50 -7.75 14.62
C ASP A 39 25.56 -9.16 14.01
N SER A 40 24.60 -9.54 13.18
CA SER A 40 24.55 -10.80 12.44
C SER A 40 25.07 -10.69 10.99
N GLY A 41 25.51 -9.50 10.58
CA GLY A 41 26.01 -9.22 9.25
C GLY A 41 24.91 -9.05 8.17
N ARG A 42 23.66 -8.80 8.57
CA ARG A 42 22.55 -8.49 7.64
C ARG A 42 22.56 -7.02 7.31
N ALA A 43 22.36 -6.71 6.03
CA ALA A 43 22.21 -5.33 5.58
C ALA A 43 20.93 -4.71 6.16
N GLN A 44 21.07 -3.59 6.81
CA GLN A 44 19.98 -2.70 7.24
C GLN A 44 20.10 -1.39 6.49
N PHE A 45 18.97 -0.83 6.11
CA PHE A 45 18.89 0.47 5.45
C PHE A 45 18.16 1.44 6.37
N ASP A 46 18.85 2.50 6.75
CA ASP A 46 18.26 3.58 7.55
C ASP A 46 18.06 4.81 6.65
N VAL A 47 16.81 5.13 6.40
CA VAL A 47 16.38 6.37 5.72
C VAL A 47 15.89 7.42 6.71
N ALA A 48 15.91 7.13 8.01
CA ALA A 48 15.34 8.00 9.04
C ALA A 48 16.12 9.32 9.22
N GLY A 49 17.40 9.33 8.89
CA GLY A 49 18.24 10.55 8.95
C GLY A 49 17.93 11.57 7.87
N VAL A 50 17.21 11.20 6.82
CA VAL A 50 17.03 12.02 5.62
C VAL A 50 15.79 12.90 5.67
N LEU A 51 14.70 12.35 6.21
CA LEU A 51 13.46 13.08 6.39
C LEU A 51 12.88 12.70 7.77
N PRO A 52 13.05 13.51 8.80
CA PRO A 52 12.46 13.24 10.12
C PRO A 52 10.92 13.07 10.08
N SER A 53 10.28 13.55 9.01
CA SER A 53 8.86 13.39 8.72
C SER A 53 8.55 12.30 7.69
N ALA A 54 9.56 11.65 7.10
CA ALA A 54 9.33 10.59 6.13
C ALA A 54 8.71 9.38 6.83
N ARG A 55 7.59 8.95 6.30
CA ARG A 55 6.88 7.76 6.80
C ARG A 55 6.93 6.69 5.72
N PRO A 56 7.18 5.43 6.08
CA PRO A 56 7.27 4.37 5.09
C PRO A 56 5.95 4.23 4.34
N VAL A 57 6.04 4.05 3.03
CA VAL A 57 4.91 3.69 2.17
C VAL A 57 5.36 2.61 1.20
N VAL A 58 4.55 1.56 1.07
CA VAL A 58 4.73 0.51 0.08
C VAL A 58 3.58 0.60 -0.92
N ARG A 59 3.90 0.93 -2.18
CA ARG A 59 2.94 0.96 -3.28
C ARG A 59 3.07 -0.30 -4.10
N MET A 60 1.95 -0.93 -4.42
CA MET A 60 1.92 -2.08 -5.30
C MET A 60 1.80 -1.59 -6.74
N CYS A 61 2.78 -1.96 -7.58
CA CYS A 61 2.84 -1.56 -8.97
C CYS A 61 2.97 -2.79 -9.86
N VAL A 62 2.48 -2.68 -11.09
CA VAL A 62 2.64 -3.68 -12.14
C VAL A 62 3.35 -3.07 -13.34
N PRO A 63 4.11 -3.86 -14.13
CA PRO A 63 4.67 -3.37 -15.39
C PRO A 63 3.58 -2.84 -16.32
N ALA A 64 3.83 -1.70 -16.95
CA ALA A 64 2.93 -1.20 -18.00
C ALA A 64 3.03 -2.08 -19.23
N GLU A 65 1.89 -2.52 -19.76
CA GLU A 65 1.85 -3.28 -21.02
C GLU A 65 2.34 -2.40 -22.16
N ASN A 66 3.20 -2.97 -23.02
CA ASN A 66 3.77 -2.31 -24.22
C ASN A 66 4.56 -1.01 -23.95
N SER A 67 5.05 -0.81 -22.74
CA SER A 67 5.98 0.28 -22.44
C SER A 67 7.43 -0.20 -22.48
N ASP A 68 8.36 0.74 -22.62
CA ASP A 68 9.78 0.45 -22.46
C ASP A 68 10.06 -0.16 -21.08
N ALA A 69 11.02 -1.08 -21.02
CA ALA A 69 11.35 -1.79 -19.81
C ALA A 69 11.62 -0.82 -18.64
N GLY A 70 10.76 -0.85 -17.63
CA GLY A 70 10.90 -0.02 -16.45
C GLY A 70 9.71 0.85 -16.07
N THR A 71 8.73 1.06 -16.96
CA THR A 71 7.53 1.82 -16.58
C THR A 71 6.63 0.97 -15.69
N LEU A 72 6.36 1.48 -14.48
CA LEU A 72 5.47 0.84 -13.50
C LEU A 72 4.17 1.65 -13.39
N LEU A 73 3.06 0.92 -13.39
CA LEU A 73 1.73 1.48 -13.12
C LEU A 73 1.32 1.17 -11.68
N PHE A 74 0.92 2.20 -10.96
CA PHE A 74 0.36 2.05 -9.62
C PHE A 74 -1.02 1.39 -9.71
N THR A 75 -1.21 0.32 -8.94
CA THR A 75 -2.44 -0.49 -8.96
C THR A 75 -3.59 0.09 -8.14
N GLY A 76 -3.37 1.21 -7.45
CA GLY A 76 -4.31 1.74 -6.47
C GLY A 76 -4.20 1.10 -5.07
N LEU A 77 -3.28 0.13 -4.88
CA LEU A 77 -3.07 -0.55 -3.61
C LEU A 77 -1.79 -0.06 -2.94
N ALA A 78 -1.91 0.42 -1.71
CA ALA A 78 -0.76 0.85 -0.92
C ALA A 78 -0.90 0.47 0.56
N PHE A 79 0.25 0.42 1.23
CA PHE A 79 0.35 0.31 2.67
C PHE A 79 1.23 1.45 3.20
N HIS A 80 0.64 2.33 3.99
CA HIS A 80 1.32 3.43 4.67
C HIS A 80 1.76 2.95 6.06
N GLY A 81 3.02 2.64 6.19
CA GLY A 81 3.66 1.94 7.29
C GLY A 81 4.49 0.77 6.78
N VAL A 82 4.95 -0.07 7.68
CA VAL A 82 5.66 -1.32 7.36
C VAL A 82 4.67 -2.48 7.45
N PRO A 83 4.31 -3.15 6.34
CA PRO A 83 3.36 -4.25 6.36
C PRO A 83 3.95 -5.44 7.13
N SER A 84 3.55 -5.57 8.39
CA SER A 84 4.00 -6.63 9.30
C SER A 84 2.86 -7.06 10.23
N GLY A 85 3.15 -7.91 11.22
CA GLY A 85 2.13 -8.42 12.13
C GLY A 85 0.97 -9.08 11.37
N HIS A 86 -0.26 -8.76 11.76
CA HIS A 86 -1.45 -9.30 11.10
C HIS A 86 -1.63 -8.79 9.66
N GLU A 87 -1.10 -7.60 9.32
CA GLU A 87 -1.21 -7.02 7.98
C GLU A 87 -0.19 -7.57 6.98
N PHE A 88 0.78 -8.37 7.40
CA PHE A 88 1.69 -9.02 6.46
C PHE A 88 0.94 -9.94 5.47
N ASN A 89 -0.07 -10.66 5.94
CA ASN A 89 -0.87 -11.53 5.09
C ASN A 89 -1.74 -10.73 4.09
N SER A 90 -2.34 -9.61 4.52
CA SER A 90 -3.10 -8.75 3.60
C SER A 90 -2.19 -8.10 2.55
N PHE A 91 -0.96 -7.77 2.90
CA PHE A 91 0.04 -7.28 1.94
C PHE A 91 0.39 -8.34 0.88
N VAL A 92 0.71 -9.59 1.30
CA VAL A 92 1.06 -10.68 0.37
C VAL A 92 -0.12 -11.02 -0.56
N LEU A 93 -1.34 -11.10 -0.01
CA LEU A 93 -2.54 -11.34 -0.81
C LEU A 93 -2.90 -10.16 -1.70
N GLY A 94 -2.61 -8.93 -1.27
CA GLY A 94 -2.71 -7.73 -2.09
C GLY A 94 -1.84 -7.80 -3.35
N LEU A 95 -0.58 -8.23 -3.22
CA LEU A 95 0.30 -8.48 -4.36
C LEU A 95 -0.26 -9.57 -5.30
N TYR A 96 -0.78 -10.66 -4.74
CA TYR A 96 -1.41 -11.72 -5.51
C TYR A 96 -2.67 -11.25 -6.25
N ASN A 97 -3.47 -10.37 -5.64
CA ASN A 97 -4.64 -9.77 -6.26
C ASN A 97 -4.26 -8.76 -7.36
N ALA A 98 -3.19 -8.01 -7.18
CA ALA A 98 -2.76 -6.95 -8.09
C ALA A 98 -2.03 -7.48 -9.34
N ALA A 99 -1.17 -8.49 -9.18
CA ALA A 99 -0.26 -8.96 -10.23
C ALA A 99 -0.50 -10.41 -10.65
N GLY A 100 -1.36 -11.13 -9.94
CA GLY A 100 -1.69 -12.54 -10.21
C GLY A 100 -3.14 -12.72 -10.68
N PRO A 101 -3.64 -13.97 -10.64
CA PRO A 101 -5.03 -14.28 -10.99
C PRO A 101 -6.04 -13.72 -9.98
N GLY A 102 -5.55 -13.28 -8.81
CA GLY A 102 -6.36 -12.78 -7.72
C GLY A 102 -7.11 -13.89 -6.95
N GLN A 103 -7.56 -13.53 -5.76
CA GLN A 103 -8.36 -14.43 -4.94
C GLN A 103 -9.72 -14.70 -5.61
N PRO A 104 -10.25 -15.93 -5.50
CA PRO A 104 -11.59 -16.24 -6.01
C PRO A 104 -12.63 -15.29 -5.43
N LEU A 105 -13.59 -14.90 -6.28
CA LEU A 105 -14.72 -14.07 -5.92
C LEU A 105 -15.92 -14.52 -6.72
N ASP A 106 -17.09 -14.51 -6.12
CA ASP A 106 -18.34 -14.83 -6.81
C ASP A 106 -18.57 -13.88 -8.00
N ASP A 107 -19.07 -14.40 -9.11
CA ASP A 107 -19.25 -13.64 -10.35
C ASP A 107 -20.12 -12.39 -10.17
N ASP A 108 -21.16 -12.47 -9.32
CA ASP A 108 -22.01 -11.33 -8.97
C ASP A 108 -21.20 -10.21 -8.27
N LEU A 109 -20.40 -10.57 -7.29
CA LEU A 109 -19.57 -9.61 -6.57
C LEU A 109 -18.49 -9.00 -7.46
N LYS A 110 -17.93 -9.80 -8.37
CA LYS A 110 -16.97 -9.34 -9.36
C LYS A 110 -17.62 -8.34 -10.32
N ALA A 111 -18.80 -8.65 -10.85
CA ALA A 111 -19.53 -7.76 -11.73
C ALA A 111 -19.89 -6.43 -11.05
N ARG A 112 -20.28 -6.47 -9.79
CA ARG A 112 -20.55 -5.26 -8.98
C ARG A 112 -19.29 -4.41 -8.80
N ALA A 113 -18.15 -5.04 -8.48
CA ALA A 113 -16.88 -4.32 -8.37
C ALA A 113 -16.45 -3.66 -9.69
N GLU A 114 -16.58 -4.39 -10.80
CA GLU A 114 -16.24 -3.91 -12.14
C GLU A 114 -17.18 -2.79 -12.65
N ALA A 115 -18.42 -2.73 -12.14
CA ALA A 115 -19.43 -1.74 -12.53
C ALA A 115 -19.24 -0.36 -11.86
N ILE A 116 -18.31 -0.19 -10.92
CA ILE A 116 -18.03 1.10 -10.29
C ILE A 116 -17.45 2.04 -11.35
N ASP A 117 -18.16 3.10 -11.68
CA ASP A 117 -17.84 4.05 -12.75
C ASP A 117 -17.26 5.39 -12.26
N THR A 118 -17.28 5.62 -10.96
CA THR A 118 -16.78 6.85 -10.33
C THR A 118 -15.51 6.59 -9.53
N PRO A 119 -14.54 7.52 -9.50
CA PRO A 119 -13.35 7.37 -8.67
C PRO A 119 -13.70 7.31 -7.18
N ILE A 120 -13.15 6.32 -6.48
CA ILE A 120 -13.33 6.13 -5.04
C ILE A 120 -11.98 5.89 -4.37
N ASP A 121 -11.66 6.71 -3.38
CA ASP A 121 -10.50 6.50 -2.52
C ASP A 121 -10.96 5.89 -1.18
N VAL A 122 -10.49 4.69 -0.88
CA VAL A 122 -10.75 3.97 0.37
C VAL A 122 -9.49 3.97 1.21
N MET A 123 -9.48 4.76 2.27
CA MET A 123 -8.44 4.74 3.30
C MET A 123 -8.89 3.83 4.44
N ILE A 124 -8.02 2.94 4.89
CA ILE A 124 -8.32 2.04 6.00
C ILE A 124 -7.27 2.23 7.08
N LEU A 125 -7.68 2.79 8.22
CA LEU A 125 -6.82 2.90 9.38
C LEU A 125 -6.76 1.54 10.08
N VAL A 126 -5.54 1.05 10.28
CA VAL A 126 -5.25 -0.28 10.82
C VAL A 126 -4.25 -0.20 11.96
N SER A 127 -4.17 -1.26 12.74
CA SER A 127 -3.07 -1.53 13.66
C SER A 127 -2.50 -2.91 13.36
N LEU A 128 -1.19 -3.06 13.40
CA LEU A 128 -0.51 -4.33 13.12
C LEU A 128 -0.87 -5.45 14.11
N THR A 129 -1.45 -5.09 15.27
CA THR A 129 -1.95 -6.04 16.28
C THR A 129 -3.46 -6.32 16.17
N CYS A 130 -4.15 -5.67 15.23
CA CYS A 130 -5.58 -5.82 15.03
C CYS A 130 -5.90 -7.10 14.25
N THR A 131 -6.62 -8.03 14.83
CA THR A 131 -6.98 -9.30 14.18
C THR A 131 -8.11 -9.18 13.15
N MET A 132 -8.89 -8.11 13.20
CA MET A 132 -10.03 -7.86 12.30
C MET A 132 -9.67 -6.98 11.10
N CYS A 133 -8.56 -6.23 11.17
CA CYS A 133 -8.14 -5.30 10.13
C CYS A 133 -7.83 -5.99 8.79
N PRO A 134 -7.09 -7.14 8.76
CA PRO A 134 -6.70 -7.77 7.50
C PRO A 134 -7.86 -8.12 6.58
N GLU A 135 -9.00 -8.59 7.13
CA GLU A 135 -10.16 -8.94 6.30
C GLU A 135 -10.74 -7.69 5.62
N THR A 136 -10.78 -6.57 6.32
CA THR A 136 -11.27 -5.29 5.76
C THR A 136 -10.32 -4.76 4.69
N VAL A 137 -9.01 -4.81 4.95
CA VAL A 137 -7.98 -4.41 3.98
C VAL A 137 -8.09 -5.26 2.72
N LEU A 138 -8.16 -6.59 2.87
CA LEU A 138 -8.30 -7.52 1.75
C LEU A 138 -9.58 -7.30 0.95
N ALA A 139 -10.71 -7.01 1.61
CA ALA A 139 -11.97 -6.74 0.93
C ALA A 139 -11.86 -5.51 0.02
N ALA A 140 -11.30 -4.42 0.52
CA ALA A 140 -11.10 -3.20 -0.27
C ALA A 140 -10.06 -3.39 -1.38
N GLN A 141 -8.92 -4.02 -1.08
CA GLN A 141 -7.88 -4.30 -2.05
C GLN A 141 -8.36 -5.23 -3.17
N ARG A 142 -9.21 -6.22 -2.85
CA ARG A 142 -9.77 -7.11 -3.87
C ARG A 142 -10.67 -6.34 -4.85
N ILE A 143 -11.48 -5.42 -4.38
CA ILE A 143 -12.30 -4.55 -5.23
C ILE A 143 -11.40 -3.64 -6.08
N ALA A 144 -10.42 -2.98 -5.48
CA ALA A 144 -9.49 -2.09 -6.17
C ALA A 144 -8.66 -2.83 -7.23
N SER A 145 -8.31 -4.09 -7.01
CA SER A 145 -7.59 -4.92 -8.00
C SER A 145 -8.44 -5.28 -9.24
N LEU A 146 -9.76 -5.13 -9.16
CA LEU A 146 -10.69 -5.39 -10.26
C LEU A 146 -11.12 -4.13 -11.00
N ASN A 147 -10.96 -2.95 -10.39
CA ASN A 147 -11.45 -1.72 -10.96
C ASN A 147 -10.49 -0.54 -10.69
N PRO A 148 -9.94 0.08 -11.76
CA PRO A 148 -8.99 1.19 -11.65
C PRO A 148 -9.59 2.47 -11.06
N ASN A 149 -10.92 2.59 -10.99
CA ASN A 149 -11.60 3.70 -10.33
C ASN A 149 -11.53 3.60 -8.80
N VAL A 150 -11.14 2.44 -8.23
CA VAL A 150 -11.07 2.25 -6.78
C VAL A 150 -9.62 2.21 -6.34
N ARG A 151 -9.28 3.01 -5.34
CA ARG A 151 -8.02 2.92 -4.60
C ARG A 151 -8.29 2.36 -3.22
N ALA A 152 -7.41 1.51 -2.72
CA ALA A 152 -7.50 0.92 -1.40
C ALA A 152 -6.14 1.00 -0.70
N GLU A 153 -6.02 1.92 0.23
CA GLU A 153 -4.77 2.22 0.92
C GLU A 153 -4.93 2.00 2.43
N ALA A 154 -4.08 1.15 3.00
CA ALA A 154 -4.05 0.90 4.44
C ALA A 154 -3.06 1.85 5.13
N TYR A 155 -3.43 2.38 6.30
CA TYR A 155 -2.63 3.30 7.10
C TYR A 155 -2.44 2.75 8.51
N ASP A 156 -1.20 2.46 8.88
CA ASP A 156 -0.89 2.05 10.24
C ASP A 156 -0.95 3.24 11.19
N VAL A 157 -1.89 3.20 12.12
CA VAL A 157 -2.09 4.28 13.11
C VAL A 157 -0.91 4.50 14.04
N ALA A 158 0.05 3.58 14.11
CA ALA A 158 1.29 3.79 14.84
C ALA A 158 2.21 4.79 14.14
N HIS A 159 2.20 4.79 12.79
CA HIS A 159 2.95 5.74 11.97
C HIS A 159 2.16 7.01 11.64
N PHE A 160 0.83 6.95 11.69
CA PHE A 160 -0.09 8.04 11.32
C PHE A 160 -1.12 8.31 12.43
N PRO A 161 -0.67 8.61 13.67
CA PRO A 161 -1.58 8.77 14.82
C PRO A 161 -2.57 9.93 14.65
N GLU A 162 -2.19 10.99 13.91
CA GLU A 162 -3.05 12.15 13.64
C GLU A 162 -4.32 11.80 12.86
N LEU A 163 -4.31 10.74 12.06
CA LEU A 163 -5.49 10.31 11.32
C LEU A 163 -6.60 9.79 12.25
N LYS A 164 -6.23 9.31 13.45
CA LYS A 164 -7.22 8.93 14.45
C LYS A 164 -8.05 10.12 14.91
N ASP A 165 -7.39 11.23 15.20
CA ASP A 165 -8.06 12.45 15.63
C ASP A 165 -8.83 13.09 14.47
N GLN A 166 -8.22 13.13 13.28
CA GLN A 166 -8.82 13.69 12.07
C GLN A 166 -10.16 13.03 11.70
N TYR A 167 -10.24 11.72 11.82
CA TYR A 167 -11.45 10.94 11.45
C TYR A 167 -12.26 10.45 12.64
N GLY A 168 -11.91 10.87 13.86
CA GLY A 168 -12.58 10.43 15.08
C GLY A 168 -12.48 8.91 15.29
N ALA A 169 -11.35 8.30 14.89
CA ALA A 169 -11.17 6.86 14.90
C ALA A 169 -10.92 6.33 16.31
N MET A 170 -11.98 5.99 17.02
CA MET A 170 -11.91 5.37 18.35
C MET A 170 -11.50 3.90 18.33
N SER A 171 -11.61 3.25 17.17
CA SER A 171 -11.26 1.83 16.98
C SER A 171 -10.78 1.58 15.55
N VAL A 172 -10.09 0.45 15.34
CA VAL A 172 -9.67 -0.02 14.02
C VAL A 172 -10.27 -1.42 13.76
N PRO A 173 -10.57 -1.76 12.50
CA PRO A 173 -10.39 -0.94 11.30
C PRO A 173 -11.38 0.25 11.26
N CYS A 174 -10.88 1.41 10.87
CA CYS A 174 -11.68 2.58 10.52
C CYS A 174 -11.53 2.83 9.02
N ILE A 175 -12.64 2.94 8.33
CA ILE A 175 -12.72 3.03 6.86
C ILE A 175 -13.19 4.42 6.52
N VAL A 176 -12.39 5.14 5.75
CA VAL A 176 -12.71 6.47 5.26
C VAL A 176 -12.87 6.40 3.75
N ILE A 177 -14.04 6.77 3.24
CA ILE A 177 -14.36 6.71 1.82
C ILE A 177 -14.52 8.13 1.30
N ASN A 178 -13.77 8.45 0.27
CA ASN A 178 -13.83 9.74 -0.42
C ASN A 178 -14.27 9.52 -1.87
N GLN A 179 -15.25 10.31 -2.31
CA GLN A 179 -15.74 10.33 -3.69
C GLN A 179 -15.81 11.78 -4.18
N PRO A 180 -15.48 12.06 -5.45
CA PRO A 180 -15.58 13.42 -6.01
C PRO A 180 -16.99 13.98 -5.89
N GLY A 181 -17.10 15.16 -5.26
CA GLY A 181 -18.40 15.82 -5.07
C GLY A 181 -19.34 15.16 -4.07
N GLY A 182 -18.92 14.09 -3.40
CA GLY A 182 -19.63 13.39 -2.35
C GLY A 182 -19.21 13.81 -0.94
N GLU A 183 -20.04 13.52 0.05
CA GLU A 183 -19.64 13.62 1.45
C GLU A 183 -18.67 12.49 1.80
N GLN A 184 -17.65 12.81 2.58
CA GLN A 184 -16.74 11.82 3.15
C GLN A 184 -17.53 10.92 4.11
N LYS A 185 -17.41 9.60 3.94
CA LYS A 185 -18.02 8.62 4.83
C LYS A 185 -16.96 8.01 5.72
N VAL A 186 -17.28 7.86 7.01
CA VAL A 186 -16.41 7.18 8.00
C VAL A 186 -17.19 6.01 8.60
N GLU A 187 -16.64 4.82 8.47
CA GLU A 187 -17.24 3.58 8.94
C GLU A 187 -16.28 2.79 9.81
N PHE A 188 -16.79 1.96 10.69
CA PHE A 188 -15.98 1.19 11.64
C PHE A 188 -16.25 -0.30 11.55
N GLY A 189 -15.26 -1.06 12.03
CA GLY A 189 -15.34 -2.49 12.20
C GLY A 189 -15.16 -3.27 10.89
N LYS A 190 -15.03 -4.57 11.06
CA LYS A 190 -14.74 -5.53 9.99
C LYS A 190 -15.77 -5.48 8.87
N LYS A 191 -15.30 -5.50 7.62
CA LYS A 191 -16.13 -5.58 6.43
C LYS A 191 -15.65 -6.69 5.50
N SER A 192 -16.59 -7.50 5.06
CA SER A 192 -16.39 -8.45 3.96
C SER A 192 -16.52 -7.76 2.60
N VAL A 193 -16.16 -8.44 1.49
CA VAL A 193 -16.32 -7.89 0.13
C VAL A 193 -17.74 -7.42 -0.16
N PRO A 194 -18.83 -8.20 0.10
CA PRO A 194 -20.19 -7.74 -0.10
C PRO A 194 -20.55 -6.47 0.69
N GLN A 195 -20.09 -6.41 1.95
CA GLN A 195 -20.32 -5.25 2.81
C GLN A 195 -19.54 -4.02 2.32
N MET A 196 -18.31 -4.22 1.86
CA MET A 196 -17.49 -3.14 1.28
C MET A 196 -18.14 -2.61 -0.01
N LEU A 197 -18.57 -3.46 -0.93
CA LEU A 197 -19.30 -3.05 -2.13
C LEU A 197 -20.53 -2.22 -1.80
N THR A 198 -21.33 -2.65 -0.81
CA THR A 198 -22.48 -1.88 -0.34
C THR A 198 -22.09 -0.50 0.18
N LEU A 199 -20.97 -0.38 0.91
CA LEU A 199 -20.48 0.93 1.38
C LEU A 199 -20.05 1.83 0.24
N LEU A 200 -19.48 1.27 -0.83
CA LEU A 200 -19.06 1.99 -2.03
C LEU A 200 -20.22 2.36 -2.95
N GLY A 201 -21.44 1.84 -2.68
CA GLY A 201 -22.62 2.13 -3.46
C GLY A 201 -22.79 1.23 -4.71
N ALA A 202 -22.11 0.13 -4.72
CA ALA A 202 -22.12 -0.85 -5.80
C ALA A 202 -22.98 -2.07 -5.45
#